data_a6e2ad9ce16c7877631b485f9c9096be
#
_entry.id   a6e2ad9ce16c7877631b485f9c9096be
#
_cell.length_a   1.000
_cell.length_b   1.000
_cell.length_c   1.000
_cell.angle_alpha   90.00
_cell.angle_beta   90.00
_cell.angle_gamma   90.00
#
_symmetry.space_group_name_H-M   'P 1'
#
loop_
_entity.id
_entity.type
_entity.pdbx_description
1 polymer ?
#
loop_
_entity_poly.entity_id
_entity_poly.type
_entity_poly.pdbx_seq_one_letter_code
_entity_poly.pdbx_strand_id
1 'polypeptide(L)'
;MKKLFLLLVVALLLPVVAVAQNAVPAYVVDSKGPVTNIRTAPRAKARVAMTLPTDKGSYEVLLGKVKNGWWRIEESIYEAEENQEIKLHGSKTGYWIHNSIVAFGVAGEQENFLRTKPSTRAPLVKVIHSDQILLHPLAVRGKWVKVVTDDGKYTGWMLLDRICSNSLTTCP
;
A
#
# COMPACT_ATOMS: atom_id res chain seq x y z
N MET A 1 6.82 -53.78 -38.97
CA MET A 1 6.39 -53.60 -37.59
C MET A 1 6.93 -52.26 -37.06
N LYS A 2 6.10 -51.19 -37.12
CA LYS A 2 6.48 -49.85 -36.68
C LYS A 2 6.09 -49.70 -35.19
N LYS A 3 7.06 -49.55 -34.30
CA LYS A 3 6.82 -49.29 -32.87
C LYS A 3 6.52 -47.81 -32.68
N LEU A 4 5.27 -47.52 -32.32
CA LEU A 4 4.79 -46.18 -31.98
C LEU A 4 5.23 -45.87 -30.54
N PHE A 5 6.18 -44.94 -30.36
CA PHE A 5 6.59 -44.44 -29.04
C PHE A 5 5.61 -43.35 -28.61
N LEU A 6 4.74 -43.65 -27.66
CA LEU A 6 3.83 -42.73 -27.04
C LEU A 6 4.57 -41.96 -25.95
N LEU A 7 5.01 -40.72 -26.23
CA LEU A 7 5.60 -39.81 -25.25
C LEU A 7 4.48 -39.21 -24.38
N LEU A 8 4.40 -39.74 -23.15
CA LEU A 8 3.50 -39.24 -22.11
C LEU A 8 4.11 -37.97 -21.53
N VAL A 9 3.65 -36.79 -21.97
CA VAL A 9 4.01 -35.48 -21.36
C VAL A 9 3.18 -35.32 -20.09
N VAL A 10 3.75 -35.65 -18.96
CA VAL A 10 3.17 -35.34 -17.64
C VAL A 10 3.43 -33.85 -17.37
N ALA A 11 2.44 -32.99 -17.65
CA ALA A 11 2.45 -31.61 -17.23
C ALA A 11 2.32 -31.55 -15.69
N LEU A 12 3.44 -31.30 -15.00
CA LEU A 12 3.43 -30.99 -13.56
C LEU A 12 2.69 -29.66 -13.36
N LEU A 13 1.42 -29.73 -13.01
CA LEU A 13 0.66 -28.60 -12.48
C LEU A 13 1.18 -28.29 -11.07
N LEU A 14 2.22 -27.47 -10.97
CA LEU A 14 2.63 -26.92 -9.68
C LEU A 14 1.51 -26.02 -9.17
N PRO A 15 0.98 -26.22 -7.96
CA PRO A 15 0.01 -25.30 -7.39
C PRO A 15 0.69 -23.94 -7.23
N VAL A 16 0.17 -22.92 -7.92
CA VAL A 16 0.53 -21.53 -7.65
C VAL A 16 -0.03 -21.20 -6.27
N VAL A 17 0.82 -21.29 -5.26
CA VAL A 17 0.47 -20.81 -3.92
C VAL A 17 0.37 -19.29 -4.03
N ALA A 18 -0.85 -18.78 -4.13
CA ALA A 18 -1.12 -17.35 -4.01
C ALA A 18 -0.74 -16.95 -2.58
N VAL A 19 0.44 -16.36 -2.42
CA VAL A 19 0.82 -15.73 -1.16
C VAL A 19 -0.13 -14.54 -0.98
N ALA A 20 -0.99 -14.61 0.03
CA ALA A 20 -1.83 -13.49 0.40
C ALA A 20 -0.93 -12.28 0.63
N GLN A 21 -1.13 -11.22 -0.14
CA GLN A 21 -0.37 -9.99 0.02
C GLN A 21 -0.89 -9.30 1.28
N ASN A 22 0.00 -9.04 2.25
CA ASN A 22 -0.37 -8.31 3.45
C ASN A 22 -0.86 -6.91 3.07
N ALA A 23 -1.99 -6.51 3.61
CA ALA A 23 -2.49 -5.16 3.43
C ALA A 23 -1.63 -4.16 4.21
N VAL A 24 -1.52 -2.93 3.68
CA VAL A 24 -0.74 -1.84 4.25
C VAL A 24 -1.70 -0.81 4.82
N PRO A 25 -1.74 -0.61 6.12
CA PRO A 25 -2.48 0.50 6.70
C PRO A 25 -1.77 1.81 6.36
N ALA A 26 -2.56 2.82 5.98
CA ALA A 26 -2.08 4.15 5.58
C ALA A 26 -3.18 5.18 5.79
N TYR A 27 -2.84 6.47 5.67
CA TYR A 27 -3.81 7.56 5.66
C TYR A 27 -3.65 8.45 4.44
N VAL A 28 -4.70 9.22 4.13
CA VAL A 28 -4.72 10.15 3.00
C VAL A 28 -3.96 11.43 3.36
N VAL A 29 -3.04 11.86 2.47
CA VAL A 29 -2.18 13.05 2.64
C VAL A 29 -2.30 14.01 1.45
N ASP A 30 -3.45 14.06 0.78
CA ASP A 30 -3.65 14.91 -0.39
C ASP A 30 -3.77 16.37 0.01
N SER A 31 -2.70 17.15 -0.21
CA SER A 31 -2.65 18.60 0.05
C SER A 31 -2.95 19.45 -1.18
N LYS A 32 -3.27 18.83 -2.33
CA LYS A 32 -3.39 19.54 -3.62
C LYS A 32 -4.78 20.11 -3.90
N GLY A 33 -5.73 19.88 -3.03
CA GLY A 33 -7.09 20.37 -3.22
C GLY A 33 -8.01 19.99 -2.07
N PRO A 34 -9.26 20.45 -2.10
CA PRO A 34 -10.22 20.22 -1.01
C PRO A 34 -10.79 18.80 -1.01
N VAL A 35 -10.49 18.00 -2.02
CA VAL A 35 -11.03 16.62 -2.15
C VAL A 35 -10.04 15.66 -2.76
N THR A 36 -10.00 14.46 -2.23
CA THR A 36 -9.30 13.31 -2.82
C THR A 36 -10.27 12.44 -3.61
N ASN A 37 -9.87 12.05 -4.83
CA ASN A 37 -10.67 11.21 -5.71
C ASN A 37 -10.30 9.73 -5.57
N ILE A 38 -11.25 8.92 -5.14
CA ILE A 38 -11.19 7.46 -5.21
C ILE A 38 -11.77 7.02 -6.55
N ARG A 39 -11.06 6.15 -7.27
CA ARG A 39 -11.40 5.80 -8.65
C ARG A 39 -11.82 4.32 -8.80
N THR A 40 -12.60 4.04 -9.85
CA THR A 40 -13.08 2.68 -10.15
C THR A 40 -12.04 1.78 -10.80
N ALA A 41 -10.87 2.31 -11.21
CA ALA A 41 -9.79 1.55 -11.84
C ALA A 41 -8.43 2.22 -11.59
N PRO A 42 -7.30 1.48 -11.66
CA PRO A 42 -5.95 1.98 -11.36
C PRO A 42 -5.37 2.85 -12.49
N ARG A 43 -5.99 3.99 -12.75
CA ARG A 43 -5.57 4.98 -13.76
C ARG A 43 -6.21 6.35 -13.52
N ALA A 44 -5.49 7.42 -13.84
CA ALA A 44 -5.93 8.80 -13.60
C ALA A 44 -7.24 9.21 -14.34
N LYS A 45 -7.51 8.63 -15.51
CA LYS A 45 -8.72 8.90 -16.31
C LYS A 45 -9.89 7.95 -15.97
N ALA A 46 -9.76 7.08 -14.97
CA ALA A 46 -10.88 6.24 -14.54
C ALA A 46 -11.99 7.10 -13.90
N ARG A 47 -13.22 6.61 -13.98
CA ARG A 47 -14.37 7.26 -13.33
C ARG A 47 -14.09 7.41 -11.83
N VAL A 48 -14.41 8.58 -11.29
CA VAL A 48 -14.41 8.82 -9.85
C VAL A 48 -15.56 8.01 -9.24
N ALA A 49 -15.23 7.16 -8.29
CA ALA A 49 -16.20 6.35 -7.57
C ALA A 49 -16.80 7.12 -6.39
N MET A 50 -15.94 7.87 -5.69
CA MET A 50 -16.29 8.75 -4.59
C MET A 50 -15.21 9.81 -4.38
N THR A 51 -15.53 10.85 -3.63
CA THR A 51 -14.60 11.90 -3.19
C THR A 51 -14.54 11.93 -1.67
N LEU A 52 -13.35 12.20 -1.13
CA LEU A 52 -13.12 12.42 0.29
C LEU A 52 -12.77 13.90 0.48
N PRO A 53 -13.55 14.67 1.27
CA PRO A 53 -13.20 16.04 1.62
C PRO A 53 -11.96 16.09 2.52
N THR A 54 -10.83 16.58 2.02
CA THR A 54 -9.55 16.57 2.77
C THR A 54 -9.38 17.79 3.67
N ASP A 55 -10.29 18.76 3.58
CA ASP A 55 -10.39 19.93 4.45
C ASP A 55 -11.26 19.69 5.71
N LYS A 56 -11.90 18.54 5.81
CA LYS A 56 -12.88 18.22 6.85
C LYS A 56 -12.60 16.98 7.67
N GLY A 57 -11.61 16.18 7.28
CA GLY A 57 -11.37 14.94 7.98
C GLY A 57 -10.05 14.24 7.61
N SER A 58 -9.58 13.41 8.50
CA SER A 58 -8.46 12.51 8.30
C SER A 58 -8.96 11.12 7.96
N TYR A 59 -8.52 10.57 6.83
CA TYR A 59 -9.02 9.30 6.32
C TYR A 59 -7.95 8.22 6.38
N GLU A 60 -8.24 7.14 7.08
CA GLU A 60 -7.40 5.95 7.16
C GLU A 60 -7.91 4.89 6.18
N VAL A 61 -6.98 4.20 5.54
CA VAL A 61 -7.25 3.22 4.49
C VAL A 61 -6.40 1.98 4.65
N LEU A 62 -6.97 0.83 4.31
CA LEU A 62 -6.23 -0.43 4.22
C LEU A 62 -5.90 -0.70 2.74
N LEU A 63 -4.62 -0.66 2.39
CA LEU A 63 -4.13 -0.79 1.02
C LEU A 63 -3.78 -2.25 0.72
N GLY A 64 -4.47 -2.86 -0.22
CA GLY A 64 -4.25 -4.24 -0.64
C GLY A 64 -3.36 -4.34 -1.87
N LYS A 65 -3.96 -4.64 -3.01
CA LYS A 65 -3.25 -4.84 -4.28
C LYS A 65 -2.78 -3.53 -4.89
N VAL A 66 -1.53 -3.49 -5.37
CA VAL A 66 -0.99 -2.35 -6.14
C VAL A 66 -0.91 -2.66 -7.64
N LYS A 67 -1.25 -1.67 -8.47
CA LYS A 67 -1.11 -1.72 -9.93
C LYS A 67 -0.83 -0.32 -10.49
N ASN A 68 0.28 -0.15 -11.23
CA ASN A 68 0.65 1.11 -11.90
C ASN A 68 0.68 2.33 -10.95
N GLY A 69 1.17 2.18 -9.72
CA GLY A 69 1.18 3.25 -8.72
C GLY A 69 -0.16 3.50 -8.02
N TRP A 70 -1.18 2.70 -8.32
CA TRP A 70 -2.49 2.76 -7.67
C TRP A 70 -2.67 1.60 -6.72
N TRP A 71 -3.15 1.89 -5.52
CA TRP A 71 -3.51 0.90 -4.51
C TRP A 71 -5.01 0.66 -4.50
N ARG A 72 -5.40 -0.59 -4.43
CA ARG A 72 -6.77 -0.96 -4.14
C ARG A 72 -7.02 -0.78 -2.66
N ILE A 73 -8.07 -0.05 -2.32
CA ILE A 73 -8.56 0.05 -0.94
C ILE A 73 -9.36 -1.21 -0.65
N GLU A 74 -9.04 -1.88 0.45
CA GLU A 74 -9.77 -3.04 0.94
C GLU A 74 -10.82 -2.61 1.97
N GLU A 75 -11.92 -3.35 2.03
CA GLU A 75 -12.99 -3.26 3.04
C GLU A 75 -13.68 -1.88 3.12
N SER A 76 -13.06 -0.90 3.77
CA SER A 76 -13.67 0.39 4.07
C SER A 76 -12.62 1.50 4.15
N ILE A 77 -13.09 2.75 4.28
CA ILE A 77 -12.31 3.92 4.64
C ILE A 77 -12.80 4.37 6.00
N TYR A 78 -11.87 4.67 6.91
CA TYR A 78 -12.20 5.16 8.24
C TYR A 78 -11.93 6.67 8.31
N GLU A 79 -12.95 7.44 8.69
CA GLU A 79 -12.83 8.88 8.97
C GLU A 79 -12.58 9.06 10.46
N ALA A 80 -11.38 9.51 10.78
CA ALA A 80 -10.86 9.46 12.16
C ALA A 80 -11.51 10.49 13.09
N GLU A 81 -11.78 11.70 12.61
CA GLU A 81 -12.41 12.76 13.43
C GLU A 81 -13.87 12.45 13.78
N GLU A 82 -14.63 11.95 12.82
CA GLU A 82 -16.04 11.60 13.03
C GLU A 82 -16.23 10.17 13.59
N ASN A 83 -15.14 9.42 13.74
CA ASN A 83 -15.17 8.00 14.15
C ASN A 83 -16.14 7.18 13.28
N GLN A 84 -16.09 7.40 11.97
CA GLN A 84 -17.03 6.84 11.01
C GLN A 84 -16.38 5.88 10.02
N GLU A 85 -16.97 4.72 9.83
CA GLU A 85 -16.60 3.79 8.77
C GLU A 85 -17.41 4.07 7.49
N ILE A 86 -16.71 4.37 6.40
CA ILE A 86 -17.29 4.53 5.06
C ILE A 86 -17.13 3.21 4.32
N LYS A 87 -18.21 2.41 4.25
CA LYS A 87 -18.20 1.10 3.58
C LYS A 87 -18.14 1.23 2.07
N LEU A 88 -17.26 0.46 1.46
CA LEU A 88 -17.08 0.43 0.01
C LEU A 88 -17.98 -0.64 -0.61
N HIS A 89 -19.07 -0.23 -1.26
CA HIS A 89 -20.05 -1.14 -1.85
C HIS A 89 -20.11 -1.05 -3.37
N GLY A 90 -20.33 -2.18 -4.02
CA GLY A 90 -20.82 -2.24 -5.41
C GLY A 90 -19.82 -2.08 -6.52
N SER A 91 -18.52 -1.96 -6.27
CA SER A 91 -17.51 -1.93 -7.34
C SER A 91 -16.94 -3.32 -7.63
N LYS A 92 -17.30 -3.89 -8.80
CA LYS A 92 -16.70 -5.16 -9.29
C LYS A 92 -15.19 -5.03 -9.56
N THR A 93 -14.68 -3.81 -9.80
CA THR A 93 -13.28 -3.52 -10.15
C THR A 93 -12.47 -2.99 -8.98
N GLY A 94 -13.12 -2.73 -7.82
CA GLY A 94 -12.53 -2.18 -6.61
C GLY A 94 -12.48 -0.64 -6.60
N TYR A 95 -11.95 -0.12 -5.51
CA TYR A 95 -11.75 1.31 -5.25
C TYR A 95 -10.25 1.56 -5.22
N TRP A 96 -9.79 2.58 -5.95
CA TRP A 96 -8.36 2.78 -6.19
C TRP A 96 -7.93 4.18 -5.80
N ILE A 97 -6.82 4.28 -5.09
CA ILE A 97 -6.17 5.53 -4.67
C ILE A 97 -4.72 5.54 -5.16
N HIS A 98 -4.20 6.70 -5.57
CA HIS A 98 -2.83 6.82 -6.05
C HIS A 98 -1.84 6.83 -4.89
N ASN A 99 -0.67 6.22 -5.07
CA ASN A 99 0.35 6.12 -4.03
C ASN A 99 0.89 7.47 -3.53
N SER A 100 0.86 8.51 -4.36
CA SER A 100 1.36 9.86 -3.98
C SER A 100 0.45 10.62 -3.03
N ILE A 101 -0.75 10.13 -2.77
CA ILE A 101 -1.73 10.79 -1.88
C ILE A 101 -2.12 9.90 -0.70
N VAL A 102 -1.36 8.84 -0.45
CA VAL A 102 -1.43 8.02 0.76
C VAL A 102 -0.05 7.89 1.35
N ALA A 103 0.04 7.95 2.66
CA ALA A 103 1.29 7.77 3.38
C ALA A 103 1.06 7.12 4.75
N PHE A 104 2.13 6.85 5.43
CA PHE A 104 2.18 6.49 6.83
C PHE A 104 3.46 7.05 7.46
N GLY A 105 3.46 7.21 8.76
CA GLY A 105 4.66 7.49 9.54
C GLY A 105 5.37 6.21 9.97
N VAL A 106 6.34 6.36 10.86
CA VAL A 106 7.05 5.24 11.49
C VAL A 106 6.85 5.30 13.01
N ALA A 107 6.94 4.15 13.67
CA ALA A 107 6.96 4.10 15.13
C ALA A 107 8.16 4.90 15.67
N GLY A 108 7.89 5.87 16.58
CA GLY A 108 8.80 6.98 16.89
C GLY A 108 10.04 6.62 17.71
N GLU A 109 9.96 5.66 18.64
CA GLU A 109 11.03 5.40 19.60
C GLU A 109 12.14 4.45 19.12
N GLN A 110 12.00 3.89 17.90
CA GLN A 110 12.95 2.90 17.40
C GLN A 110 13.57 3.34 16.08
N GLU A 111 14.78 2.87 15.82
CA GLU A 111 15.41 3.05 14.51
C GLU A 111 14.65 2.29 13.42
N ASN A 112 14.22 3.00 12.39
CA ASN A 112 13.50 2.46 11.25
C ASN A 112 14.40 2.43 10.02
N PHE A 113 14.68 1.25 9.49
CA PHE A 113 15.68 1.03 8.44
C PHE A 113 15.04 0.90 7.06
N LEU A 114 15.40 1.78 6.13
CA LEU A 114 15.18 1.54 4.70
C LEU A 114 16.35 0.75 4.12
N ARG A 115 16.04 -0.35 3.43
CA ARG A 115 17.03 -1.26 2.83
C ARG A 115 16.85 -1.41 1.33
N THR A 116 17.92 -1.78 0.63
CA THR A 116 17.89 -1.95 -0.83
C THR A 116 17.01 -3.11 -1.30
N LYS A 117 16.79 -4.12 -0.44
CA LYS A 117 15.97 -5.33 -0.72
C LYS A 117 15.15 -5.70 0.51
N PRO A 118 14.06 -6.47 0.37
CA PRO A 118 13.22 -6.92 1.48
C PRO A 118 13.91 -8.03 2.29
N SER A 119 14.98 -7.67 3.01
CA SER A 119 15.80 -8.55 3.82
C SER A 119 16.54 -7.76 4.89
N THR A 120 16.61 -8.30 6.12
CA THR A 120 17.37 -7.71 7.23
C THR A 120 18.88 -7.65 6.97
N ARG A 121 19.39 -8.49 6.05
CA ARG A 121 20.81 -8.52 5.64
C ARG A 121 21.13 -7.60 4.44
N ALA A 122 20.11 -6.99 3.82
CA ALA A 122 20.31 -6.10 2.69
C ALA A 122 20.99 -4.80 3.13
N PRO A 123 21.82 -4.17 2.26
CA PRO A 123 22.45 -2.89 2.55
C PRO A 123 21.42 -1.84 2.96
N LEU A 124 21.84 -0.98 3.88
CA LEU A 124 21.06 0.15 4.36
C LEU A 124 21.02 1.26 3.29
N VAL A 125 19.86 1.84 3.09
CA VAL A 125 19.63 3.04 2.27
C VAL A 125 19.60 4.27 3.17
N LYS A 126 18.80 4.20 4.25
CA LYS A 126 18.57 5.33 5.17
C LYS A 126 18.07 4.78 6.51
N VAL A 127 18.41 5.46 7.60
CA VAL A 127 17.75 5.33 8.90
C VAL A 127 16.74 6.46 9.03
N ILE A 128 15.52 6.13 9.39
CA ILE A 128 14.44 7.08 9.65
C ILE A 128 14.31 7.19 11.17
N HIS A 129 14.57 8.36 11.71
CA HIS A 129 14.54 8.64 13.16
C HIS A 129 13.33 9.48 13.58
N SER A 130 12.52 9.93 12.61
CA SER A 130 11.46 10.88 12.89
C SER A 130 10.12 10.36 12.41
N ASP A 131 9.12 10.44 13.25
CA ASP A 131 7.71 10.26 12.96
C ASP A 131 7.14 11.33 12.02
N GLN A 132 7.85 12.46 11.85
CA GLN A 132 7.47 13.54 10.93
C GLN A 132 7.78 13.24 9.45
N ILE A 133 8.48 12.16 9.14
CA ILE A 133 8.79 11.78 7.77
C ILE A 133 7.68 10.90 7.22
N LEU A 134 6.94 11.42 6.26
CA LEU A 134 5.92 10.65 5.54
C LEU A 134 6.57 9.69 4.53
N LEU A 135 6.04 8.48 4.51
CA LEU A 135 6.49 7.40 3.63
C LEU A 135 5.33 6.94 2.73
N HIS A 136 5.49 7.10 1.42
CA HIS A 136 4.52 6.67 0.43
C HIS A 136 4.75 5.22 0.01
N PRO A 137 3.76 4.33 0.15
CA PRO A 137 3.91 2.91 -0.20
C PRO A 137 3.95 2.70 -1.71
N LEU A 138 4.90 1.89 -2.18
CA LEU A 138 5.11 1.57 -3.60
C LEU A 138 4.80 0.12 -3.94
N ALA A 139 5.11 -0.82 -3.03
CA ALA A 139 4.91 -2.26 -3.24
C ALA A 139 4.96 -3.01 -1.90
N VAL A 140 4.43 -4.22 -1.87
CA VAL A 140 4.53 -5.13 -0.72
C VAL A 140 5.12 -6.46 -1.14
N ARG A 141 5.96 -7.05 -0.28
CA ARG A 141 6.49 -8.41 -0.45
C ARG A 141 6.61 -9.10 0.91
N GLY A 142 5.67 -9.99 1.22
CA GLY A 142 5.56 -10.61 2.54
C GLY A 142 5.42 -9.54 3.62
N LYS A 143 6.25 -9.58 4.64
CA LYS A 143 6.28 -8.61 5.75
C LYS A 143 7.02 -7.30 5.45
N TRP A 144 7.35 -7.02 4.19
CA TRP A 144 8.10 -5.84 3.78
C TRP A 144 7.26 -4.94 2.91
N VAL A 145 7.34 -3.63 3.13
CA VAL A 145 6.79 -2.60 2.26
C VAL A 145 7.93 -1.81 1.63
N LYS A 146 7.85 -1.59 0.31
CA LYS A 146 8.73 -0.64 -0.39
C LYS A 146 8.10 0.72 -0.31
N VAL A 147 8.90 1.71 0.06
CA VAL A 147 8.44 3.08 0.25
C VAL A 147 9.37 4.06 -0.45
N VAL A 148 8.86 5.27 -0.67
CA VAL A 148 9.64 6.46 -0.98
C VAL A 148 9.33 7.53 0.07
N THR A 149 10.33 8.29 0.51
CA THR A 149 10.15 9.44 1.39
C THR A 149 9.38 10.55 0.67
N ASP A 150 8.64 11.38 1.41
CA ASP A 150 7.82 12.47 0.86
C ASP A 150 8.64 13.45 -0.01
N ASP A 151 9.89 13.73 0.38
CA ASP A 151 10.82 14.54 -0.40
C ASP A 151 11.40 13.83 -1.65
N GLY A 152 11.04 12.56 -1.87
CA GLY A 152 11.47 11.74 -2.99
C GLY A 152 12.93 11.26 -2.96
N LYS A 153 13.73 11.62 -1.93
CA LYS A 153 15.17 11.37 -1.92
C LYS A 153 15.55 9.92 -1.67
N TYR A 154 14.79 9.22 -0.84
CA TYR A 154 15.12 7.85 -0.44
C TYR A 154 14.01 6.88 -0.81
N THR A 155 14.39 5.79 -1.46
CA THR A 155 13.49 4.68 -1.77
C THR A 155 14.09 3.41 -1.21
N GLY A 156 13.31 2.64 -0.44
CA GLY A 156 13.80 1.42 0.17
C GLY A 156 12.69 0.52 0.70
N TRP A 157 13.10 -0.59 1.28
CA TRP A 157 12.22 -1.57 1.91
C TRP A 157 12.31 -1.46 3.43
N MET A 158 11.17 -1.44 4.10
CA MET A 158 11.06 -1.51 5.56
C MET A 158 10.08 -2.60 5.99
N LEU A 159 10.12 -2.97 7.25
CA LEU A 159 9.18 -3.92 7.83
C LEU A 159 7.80 -3.28 8.04
N LEU A 160 6.73 -4.02 7.78
CA LEU A 160 5.35 -3.58 7.97
C LEU A 160 5.00 -3.33 9.45
N ASP A 161 5.63 -4.03 10.37
CA ASP A 161 5.44 -3.85 11.81
C ASP A 161 6.06 -2.56 12.38
N ARG A 162 6.71 -1.77 11.53
CA ARG A 162 7.33 -0.48 11.86
C ARG A 162 6.56 0.73 11.38
N ILE A 163 5.44 0.52 10.69
CA ILE A 163 4.64 1.63 10.19
C ILE A 163 3.66 2.14 11.25
N CYS A 164 3.41 3.44 11.21
CA CYS A 164 2.40 4.13 11.97
C CYS A 164 1.36 4.69 11.02
N SER A 165 0.15 4.18 11.07
CA SER A 165 -0.94 4.59 10.17
C SER A 165 -2.02 5.41 10.86
N ASN A 166 -1.82 5.79 12.10
CA ASN A 166 -2.74 6.68 12.80
C ASN A 166 -2.54 8.11 12.29
N SER A 167 -3.61 8.71 11.78
CA SER A 167 -3.60 10.06 11.20
C SER A 167 -3.70 11.18 12.25
N LEU A 168 -4.12 10.87 13.47
CA LEU A 168 -4.37 11.84 14.53
C LEU A 168 -3.30 11.86 15.62
N THR A 169 -2.54 10.80 15.77
CA THR A 169 -1.53 10.69 16.83
C THR A 169 -0.22 10.07 16.32
N THR A 170 0.87 10.35 17.04
CA THR A 170 2.13 9.63 16.86
C THR A 170 2.00 8.22 17.43
N CYS A 171 2.58 7.23 16.76
CA CYS A 171 2.68 5.89 17.31
C CYS A 171 3.90 5.80 18.23
N PRO A 172 3.77 5.15 19.41
CA PRO A 172 4.87 4.94 20.33
C PRO A 172 5.98 4.03 19.78
#